data_86e06032a6b35a006a553899b3b49cd6
#
_entry.id   86e06032a6b35a006a553899b3b49cd6
#
_cell.length_a   1.000
_cell.length_b   1.000
_cell.length_c   1.000
_cell.angle_alpha   90.00
_cell.angle_beta   90.00
_cell.angle_gamma   90.00
#
_symmetry.space_group_name_H-M   'P 1'
#
loop_
_entity.id
_entity.type
_entity.pdbx_description
1 polymer ?
#
loop_
_entity_poly.entity_id
_entity_poly.type
_entity_poly.pdbx_seq_one_letter_code
_entity_poly.pdbx_strand_id
1 'polypeptide(L)'
;MEFTLLWAAFTAIGFSWVGTRLWSDRLPDHPTDRMIGAAAGGLIVGRLVAMMVQGINPVTHPLDIVIVRGGVHTGAAAIGAIVTYLWAGKWKIANLDATAPAAVLGLAGWHAGCLWRGACLGTASELPWGWAEPGSAVTRHPVELYAALGLMAAAWLTSRLPWRLLTRAGTALVLVGLVRFLTEPMRLSLTGGPVGWYLAAVVVGGLGVWFGPRISNRLSTAPT
;
A
#
# COMPACT_ATOMS: atom_id res chain seq x y z
N MET A 1 -22.22 -10.77 -6.30
CA MET A 1 -20.89 -10.13 -6.43
C MET A 1 -20.95 -8.82 -5.68
N GLU A 2 -20.10 -8.69 -4.68
CA GLU A 2 -20.10 -7.47 -3.88
C GLU A 2 -19.36 -6.38 -4.63
N PHE A 3 -20.09 -5.42 -5.16
CA PHE A 3 -19.53 -4.20 -5.79
C PHE A 3 -18.75 -3.32 -4.79
N THR A 4 -18.78 -3.67 -3.52
CA THR A 4 -18.11 -2.96 -2.42
C THR A 4 -16.59 -2.87 -2.59
N LEU A 5 -15.94 -3.91 -3.15
CA LEU A 5 -14.52 -3.90 -3.47
C LEU A 5 -14.18 -2.92 -4.60
N LEU A 6 -15.08 -2.79 -5.60
CA LEU A 6 -14.90 -1.82 -6.68
C LEU A 6 -14.96 -0.38 -6.15
N TRP A 7 -15.89 -0.08 -5.25
CA TRP A 7 -15.94 1.23 -4.61
C TRP A 7 -14.69 1.54 -3.80
N ALA A 8 -14.14 0.55 -3.08
CA ALA A 8 -12.87 0.72 -2.38
C ALA A 8 -11.70 0.96 -3.36
N ALA A 9 -11.70 0.29 -4.51
CA ALA A 9 -10.71 0.53 -5.57
C ALA A 9 -10.87 1.94 -6.17
N PHE A 10 -12.09 2.40 -6.43
CA PHE A 10 -12.35 3.76 -6.91
C PHE A 10 -11.92 4.83 -5.90
N THR A 11 -12.15 4.62 -4.59
CA THR A 11 -11.63 5.54 -3.58
C THR A 11 -10.10 5.55 -3.56
N ALA A 12 -9.45 4.41 -3.68
CA ALA A 12 -7.99 4.33 -3.78
C ALA A 12 -7.44 5.07 -5.01
N ILE A 13 -8.06 4.88 -6.18
CA ILE A 13 -7.69 5.58 -7.42
C ILE A 13 -7.93 7.08 -7.28
N GLY A 14 -9.07 7.50 -6.74
CA GLY A 14 -9.40 8.91 -6.51
C GLY A 14 -8.40 9.59 -5.58
N PHE A 15 -8.04 8.95 -4.48
CA PHE A 15 -7.01 9.46 -3.55
C PHE A 15 -5.64 9.52 -4.20
N SER A 16 -5.24 8.51 -4.97
CA SER A 16 -4.00 8.54 -5.75
C SER A 16 -3.98 9.69 -6.75
N TRP A 17 -5.08 9.89 -7.48
CA TRP A 17 -5.23 10.98 -8.43
C TRP A 17 -5.14 12.35 -7.73
N VAL A 18 -5.82 12.55 -6.60
CA VAL A 18 -5.69 13.75 -5.78
C VAL A 18 -4.24 13.96 -5.37
N GLY A 19 -3.55 12.90 -4.92
CA GLY A 19 -2.13 12.97 -4.56
C GLY A 19 -1.23 13.40 -5.72
N THR A 20 -1.49 12.91 -6.93
CA THR A 20 -0.74 13.35 -8.12
C THR A 20 -1.01 14.80 -8.50
N ARG A 21 -2.18 15.33 -8.18
CA ARG A 21 -2.51 16.75 -8.40
C ARG A 21 -1.92 17.68 -7.33
N LEU A 22 -1.93 17.25 -6.07
CA LEU A 22 -1.39 18.03 -4.96
C LEU A 22 0.14 18.10 -4.98
N TRP A 23 0.81 17.03 -5.44
CA TRP A 23 2.27 16.89 -5.41
C TRP A 23 2.82 16.62 -6.81
N SER A 24 2.43 17.48 -7.77
CA SER A 24 2.74 17.33 -9.19
C SER A 24 4.22 17.56 -9.56
N ASP A 25 5.03 18.10 -8.63
CA ASP A 25 6.44 18.41 -8.90
C ASP A 25 7.22 17.15 -9.26
N ARG A 26 7.86 17.15 -10.43
CA ARG A 26 8.74 16.08 -10.91
C ARG A 26 8.07 14.71 -11.08
N LEU A 27 6.74 14.64 -11.21
CA LEU A 27 6.08 13.40 -11.53
C LEU A 27 6.53 12.88 -12.91
N PRO A 28 6.64 11.55 -13.07
CA PRO A 28 6.84 10.95 -14.38
C PRO A 28 5.61 11.14 -15.27
N ASP A 29 5.77 10.95 -16.59
CA ASP A 29 4.64 10.94 -17.52
C ASP A 29 3.62 9.90 -17.10
N HIS A 30 2.33 10.24 -17.17
CA HIS A 30 1.21 9.38 -16.84
C HIS A 30 1.35 8.67 -15.46
N PRO A 31 1.54 9.42 -14.35
CA PRO A 31 1.85 8.83 -13.05
C PRO A 31 0.72 7.95 -12.53
N THR A 32 -0.53 8.36 -12.73
CA THR A 32 -1.72 7.62 -12.29
C THR A 32 -1.84 6.28 -13.03
N ASP A 33 -1.64 6.27 -14.34
CA ASP A 33 -1.74 5.05 -15.15
C ASP A 33 -0.66 4.03 -14.74
N ARG A 34 0.56 4.51 -14.45
CA ARG A 34 1.64 3.65 -13.94
C ARG A 34 1.32 3.07 -12.57
N MET A 35 0.70 3.86 -11.69
CA MET A 35 0.30 3.39 -10.35
C MET A 35 -0.84 2.38 -10.42
N ILE A 36 -1.84 2.60 -11.30
CA ILE A 36 -2.92 1.64 -11.55
C ILE A 36 -2.34 0.34 -12.14
N GLY A 37 -1.46 0.45 -13.14
CA GLY A 37 -0.78 -0.71 -13.73
C GLY A 37 0.04 -1.49 -12.70
N ALA A 38 0.76 -0.78 -11.82
CA ALA A 38 1.51 -1.39 -10.72
C ALA A 38 0.58 -2.11 -9.72
N ALA A 39 -0.54 -1.49 -9.35
CA ALA A 39 -1.52 -2.11 -8.45
C ALA A 39 -2.13 -3.38 -9.08
N ALA A 40 -2.47 -3.34 -10.37
CA ALA A 40 -2.98 -4.50 -11.11
C ALA A 40 -1.92 -5.62 -11.20
N GLY A 41 -0.67 -5.29 -11.56
CA GLY A 41 0.43 -6.25 -11.61
C GLY A 41 0.72 -6.88 -10.24
N GLY A 42 0.71 -6.06 -9.19
CA GLY A 42 0.84 -6.54 -7.82
C GLY A 42 -0.29 -7.50 -7.42
N LEU A 43 -1.53 -7.14 -7.75
CA LEU A 43 -2.69 -7.99 -7.48
C LEU A 43 -2.57 -9.35 -8.17
N ILE A 44 -2.20 -9.36 -9.45
CA ILE A 44 -2.01 -10.60 -10.23
C ILE A 44 -0.91 -11.47 -9.60
N VAL A 45 0.27 -10.89 -9.34
CA VAL A 45 1.40 -11.63 -8.74
C VAL A 45 1.03 -12.16 -7.34
N GLY A 46 0.43 -11.32 -6.50
CA GLY A 46 0.01 -11.71 -5.17
C GLY A 46 -1.07 -12.81 -5.19
N ARG A 47 -1.97 -12.78 -6.18
CA ARG A 47 -2.99 -13.81 -6.35
C ARG A 47 -2.38 -15.13 -6.83
N LEU A 48 -1.49 -15.09 -7.82
CA LEU A 48 -0.79 -16.28 -8.30
C LEU A 48 -0.03 -16.99 -7.18
N VAL A 49 0.70 -16.23 -6.37
CA VAL A 49 1.43 -16.79 -5.21
C VAL A 49 0.45 -17.35 -4.17
N ALA A 50 -0.66 -16.66 -3.90
CA ALA A 50 -1.67 -17.16 -2.96
C ALA A 50 -2.28 -18.50 -3.43
N MET A 51 -2.60 -18.62 -4.73
CA MET A 51 -3.09 -19.88 -5.32
C MET A 51 -2.07 -21.02 -5.18
N MET A 52 -0.81 -20.75 -5.50
CA MET A 52 0.26 -21.76 -5.38
C MET A 52 0.45 -22.21 -3.92
N VAL A 53 0.41 -21.29 -2.96
CA VAL A 53 0.51 -21.62 -1.51
C VAL A 53 -0.71 -22.46 -1.05
N GLN A 54 -1.87 -22.23 -1.64
CA GLN A 54 -3.10 -23.00 -1.37
C GLN A 54 -3.16 -24.34 -2.13
N GLY A 55 -2.16 -24.68 -2.93
CA GLY A 55 -2.14 -25.90 -3.75
C GLY A 55 -3.05 -25.84 -4.98
N ILE A 56 -3.53 -24.65 -5.35
CA ILE A 56 -4.39 -24.44 -6.52
C ILE A 56 -3.49 -24.16 -7.73
N ASN A 57 -3.60 -24.97 -8.77
CA ASN A 57 -2.85 -24.75 -10.00
C ASN A 57 -3.50 -23.64 -10.84
N PRO A 58 -2.83 -22.48 -11.07
CA PRO A 58 -3.40 -21.37 -11.81
C PRO A 58 -3.63 -21.68 -13.30
N VAL A 59 -2.96 -22.68 -13.87
CA VAL A 59 -3.14 -23.08 -15.26
C VAL A 59 -4.47 -23.82 -15.47
N THR A 60 -4.85 -24.66 -14.51
CA THR A 60 -6.11 -25.41 -14.54
C THR A 60 -7.31 -24.60 -14.07
N HIS A 61 -7.07 -23.53 -13.28
CA HIS A 61 -8.10 -22.66 -12.72
C HIS A 61 -7.83 -21.17 -13.05
N PRO A 62 -7.77 -20.78 -14.35
CA PRO A 62 -7.36 -19.41 -14.74
C PRO A 62 -8.35 -18.33 -14.27
N LEU A 63 -9.63 -18.67 -14.13
CA LEU A 63 -10.64 -17.72 -13.64
C LEU A 63 -10.42 -17.33 -12.17
N ASP A 64 -9.81 -18.21 -11.38
CA ASP A 64 -9.51 -17.92 -9.97
C ASP A 64 -8.40 -16.88 -9.80
N ILE A 65 -7.66 -16.53 -10.86
CA ILE A 65 -6.73 -15.41 -10.87
C ILE A 65 -7.51 -14.08 -10.74
N VAL A 66 -8.62 -13.96 -11.47
CA VAL A 66 -9.45 -12.74 -11.52
C VAL A 66 -10.49 -12.74 -10.41
N ILE A 67 -11.08 -13.90 -10.11
CA ILE A 67 -12.08 -14.05 -9.06
C ILE A 67 -11.37 -14.30 -7.72
N VAL A 68 -11.16 -13.22 -6.95
CA VAL A 68 -10.41 -13.28 -5.68
C VAL A 68 -11.28 -13.89 -4.58
N ARG A 69 -11.38 -15.21 -4.52
CA ARG A 69 -12.12 -15.95 -3.46
C ARG A 69 -11.24 -16.32 -2.25
N GLY A 70 -9.94 -16.50 -2.43
CA GLY A 70 -9.02 -17.00 -1.40
C GLY A 70 -7.97 -15.99 -0.92
N GLY A 71 -8.18 -14.68 -1.15
CA GLY A 71 -7.25 -13.65 -0.72
C GLY A 71 -6.04 -13.45 -1.66
N VAL A 72 -5.12 -12.59 -1.24
CA VAL A 72 -3.92 -12.17 -1.98
C VAL A 72 -2.72 -12.26 -1.04
N HIS A 73 -1.61 -12.82 -1.50
CA HIS A 73 -0.38 -12.87 -0.72
C HIS A 73 0.28 -11.49 -0.67
N THR A 74 0.19 -10.81 0.47
CA THR A 74 0.56 -9.39 0.65
C THR A 74 1.98 -9.08 0.21
N GLY A 75 2.96 -9.88 0.62
CA GLY A 75 4.37 -9.64 0.28
C GLY A 75 4.64 -9.78 -1.22
N ALA A 76 4.09 -10.82 -1.84
CA ALA A 76 4.23 -11.02 -3.29
C ALA A 76 3.52 -9.91 -4.08
N ALA A 77 2.36 -9.45 -3.61
CA ALA A 77 1.66 -8.32 -4.21
C ALA A 77 2.48 -7.02 -4.13
N ALA A 78 3.10 -6.74 -2.98
CA ALA A 78 3.94 -5.56 -2.81
C ALA A 78 5.17 -5.59 -3.74
N ILE A 79 5.88 -6.73 -3.80
CA ILE A 79 7.03 -6.92 -4.71
C ILE A 79 6.58 -6.81 -6.17
N GLY A 80 5.49 -7.48 -6.54
CA GLY A 80 4.93 -7.43 -7.90
C GLY A 80 4.55 -6.01 -8.33
N ALA A 81 3.96 -5.23 -7.43
CA ALA A 81 3.61 -3.83 -7.70
C ALA A 81 4.87 -2.97 -7.93
N ILE A 82 5.89 -3.11 -7.10
CA ILE A 82 7.15 -2.35 -7.25
C ILE A 82 7.84 -2.73 -8.57
N VAL A 83 7.94 -4.02 -8.87
CA VAL A 83 8.58 -4.51 -10.11
C VAL A 83 7.82 -4.00 -11.34
N THR A 84 6.50 -4.12 -11.37
CA THR A 84 5.66 -3.63 -12.47
C THR A 84 5.79 -2.11 -12.63
N TYR A 85 5.81 -1.36 -11.53
CA TYR A 85 6.02 0.09 -11.56
C TYR A 85 7.38 0.47 -12.16
N LEU A 86 8.45 -0.18 -11.71
CA LEU A 86 9.80 0.06 -12.20
C LEU A 86 9.94 -0.32 -13.67
N TRP A 87 9.36 -1.44 -14.08
CA TRP A 87 9.35 -1.88 -15.48
C TRP A 87 8.64 -0.86 -16.38
N ALA A 88 7.42 -0.42 -16.01
CA ALA A 88 6.70 0.64 -16.72
C ALA A 88 7.44 1.98 -16.76
N GLY A 89 8.25 2.26 -15.73
CA GLY A 89 9.10 3.45 -15.62
C GLY A 89 10.50 3.30 -16.23
N LYS A 90 10.75 2.25 -17.03
CA LYS A 90 12.08 1.94 -17.62
C LYS A 90 13.18 1.87 -16.54
N TRP A 91 12.87 1.28 -15.39
CA TRP A 91 13.76 1.07 -14.24
C TRP A 91 14.34 2.35 -13.61
N LYS A 92 13.70 3.51 -13.84
CA LYS A 92 14.10 4.77 -13.20
C LYS A 92 13.68 4.79 -11.74
N ILE A 93 14.58 4.44 -10.82
CA ILE A 93 14.34 4.36 -9.36
C ILE A 93 13.85 5.71 -8.80
N ALA A 94 14.32 6.84 -9.35
CA ALA A 94 13.89 8.17 -8.94
C ALA A 94 12.36 8.39 -9.07
N ASN A 95 11.69 7.66 -9.96
CA ASN A 95 10.24 7.72 -10.10
C ASN A 95 9.51 7.24 -8.84
N LEU A 96 10.12 6.33 -8.04
CA LEU A 96 9.56 5.88 -6.77
C LEU A 96 9.45 7.04 -5.78
N ASP A 97 10.48 7.88 -5.68
CA ASP A 97 10.45 9.06 -4.80
C ASP A 97 9.39 10.08 -5.24
N ALA A 98 9.24 10.25 -6.55
CA ALA A 98 8.27 11.19 -7.11
C ALA A 98 6.81 10.79 -6.81
N THR A 99 6.50 9.50 -6.91
CA THR A 99 5.12 9.01 -6.76
C THR A 99 4.79 8.48 -5.37
N ALA A 100 5.79 8.29 -4.49
CA ALA A 100 5.59 7.73 -3.15
C ALA A 100 4.45 8.41 -2.36
N PRO A 101 4.38 9.76 -2.25
CA PRO A 101 3.29 10.39 -1.49
C PRO A 101 1.90 10.07 -2.06
N ALA A 102 1.76 10.11 -3.39
CA ALA A 102 0.49 9.82 -4.06
C ALA A 102 0.11 8.33 -3.93
N ALA A 103 1.08 7.42 -3.97
CA ALA A 103 0.85 5.99 -3.77
C ALA A 103 0.39 5.69 -2.34
N VAL A 104 1.02 6.31 -1.33
CA VAL A 104 0.60 6.17 0.07
C VAL A 104 -0.80 6.75 0.29
N LEU A 105 -1.12 7.89 -0.35
CA LEU A 105 -2.46 8.47 -0.28
C LEU A 105 -3.49 7.54 -0.93
N GLY A 106 -3.16 6.89 -2.04
CA GLY A 106 -4.02 5.86 -2.64
C GLY A 106 -4.26 4.68 -1.71
N LEU A 107 -3.23 4.22 -1.00
CA LEU A 107 -3.37 3.18 0.02
C LEU A 107 -4.28 3.64 1.17
N ALA A 108 -4.20 4.90 1.60
CA ALA A 108 -5.13 5.49 2.55
C ALA A 108 -6.58 5.43 2.03
N GLY A 109 -6.80 5.76 0.75
CA GLY A 109 -8.10 5.63 0.09
C GLY A 109 -8.63 4.20 0.08
N TRP A 110 -7.78 3.20 -0.14
CA TRP A 110 -8.16 1.80 -0.04
C TRP A 110 -8.67 1.43 1.35
N HIS A 111 -7.97 1.88 2.41
CA HIS A 111 -8.39 1.65 3.80
C HIS A 111 -9.67 2.42 4.13
N ALA A 112 -9.80 3.68 3.72
CA ALA A 112 -11.04 4.46 3.85
C ALA A 112 -12.22 3.82 3.11
N GLY A 113 -11.96 3.07 2.04
CA GLY A 113 -12.95 2.27 1.31
C GLY A 113 -13.63 1.18 2.14
N CYS A 114 -13.19 0.93 3.38
CA CYS A 114 -13.87 0.06 4.33
C CYS A 114 -15.32 0.52 4.62
N LEU A 115 -15.60 1.83 4.50
CA LEU A 115 -16.94 2.40 4.66
C LEU A 115 -17.94 1.81 3.67
N TRP A 116 -17.49 1.55 2.44
CA TRP A 116 -18.31 0.92 1.40
C TRP A 116 -18.43 -0.59 1.58
N ARG A 117 -17.44 -1.21 2.21
CA ARG A 117 -17.39 -2.66 2.42
C ARG A 117 -18.10 -3.11 3.70
N GLY A 118 -18.45 -2.17 4.60
CA GLY A 118 -18.95 -2.50 5.94
C GLY A 118 -17.90 -3.23 6.80
N ALA A 119 -16.60 -3.09 6.49
CA ALA A 119 -15.51 -3.86 7.09
C ALA A 119 -14.47 -2.94 7.75
N CYS A 120 -14.91 -1.89 8.44
CA CYS A 120 -14.03 -0.94 9.13
C CYS A 120 -13.59 -1.41 10.51
N LEU A 121 -14.34 -2.36 11.11
CA LEU A 121 -14.27 -2.65 12.52
C LEU A 121 -13.27 -3.76 12.84
N GLY A 122 -12.60 -3.61 13.97
CA GLY A 122 -11.66 -4.55 14.53
C GLY A 122 -12.12 -5.15 15.86
N THR A 123 -11.20 -5.30 16.79
CA THR A 123 -11.45 -5.85 18.12
C THR A 123 -12.39 -4.95 18.94
N ALA A 124 -13.03 -5.52 19.98
CA ALA A 124 -13.89 -4.78 20.91
C ALA A 124 -13.12 -3.62 21.57
N SER A 125 -13.82 -2.51 21.80
CA SER A 125 -13.25 -1.28 22.34
C SER A 125 -14.24 -0.58 23.26
N GLU A 126 -13.77 -0.07 24.36
CA GLU A 126 -14.53 0.78 25.30
C GLU A 126 -14.32 2.29 25.03
N LEU A 127 -13.59 2.62 23.95
CA LEU A 127 -13.29 4.02 23.62
C LEU A 127 -14.57 4.76 23.17
N PRO A 128 -14.70 6.07 23.51
CA PRO A 128 -15.91 6.85 23.24
C PRO A 128 -16.19 7.04 21.73
N TRP A 129 -15.20 6.80 20.87
CA TRP A 129 -15.33 6.81 19.41
C TRP A 129 -15.38 5.42 18.78
N GLY A 130 -15.57 4.38 19.60
CA GLY A 130 -15.83 3.03 19.10
C GLY A 130 -17.14 2.99 18.31
N TRP A 131 -17.19 2.15 17.27
CA TRP A 131 -18.39 1.95 16.46
C TRP A 131 -19.00 0.60 16.76
N ALA A 132 -20.31 0.53 16.80
CA ALA A 132 -21.07 -0.72 16.86
C ALA A 132 -21.61 -1.06 15.46
N GLU A 133 -21.63 -2.34 15.13
CA GLU A 133 -22.38 -2.82 13.97
C GLU A 133 -23.89 -2.64 14.23
N PRO A 134 -24.71 -2.41 13.20
CA PRO A 134 -26.15 -2.33 13.34
C PRO A 134 -26.69 -3.57 14.04
N GLY A 135 -27.41 -3.38 15.17
CA GLY A 135 -27.96 -4.47 15.98
C GLY A 135 -26.99 -5.08 17.00
N SER A 136 -25.74 -4.62 17.09
CA SER A 136 -24.76 -5.07 18.11
C SER A 136 -24.66 -4.05 19.25
N ALA A 137 -24.60 -4.54 20.49
CA ALA A 137 -24.27 -3.73 21.65
C ALA A 137 -22.75 -3.58 21.87
N VAL A 138 -21.93 -4.31 21.11
CA VAL A 138 -20.47 -4.31 21.25
C VAL A 138 -19.86 -3.25 20.37
N THR A 139 -19.23 -2.25 20.98
CA THR A 139 -18.42 -1.26 20.29
C THR A 139 -17.04 -1.83 19.93
N ARG A 140 -16.51 -1.42 18.79
CA ARG A 140 -15.25 -1.92 18.21
C ARG A 140 -14.37 -0.78 17.72
N HIS A 141 -13.07 -1.02 17.63
CA HIS A 141 -12.13 -0.08 17.00
C HIS A 141 -12.41 0.07 15.50
N PRO A 142 -12.61 1.29 14.97
CA PRO A 142 -12.65 1.52 13.51
C PRO A 142 -11.24 1.46 12.92
N VAL A 143 -10.61 0.30 12.98
CA VAL A 143 -9.18 0.08 12.75
C VAL A 143 -8.73 0.43 11.34
N GLU A 144 -9.58 0.22 10.33
CA GLU A 144 -9.26 0.59 8.95
C GLU A 144 -9.24 2.11 8.77
N LEU A 145 -10.06 2.86 9.52
CA LEU A 145 -10.01 4.32 9.51
C LEU A 145 -8.77 4.84 10.23
N TYR A 146 -8.31 4.18 11.30
CA TYR A 146 -7.03 4.53 11.92
C TYR A 146 -5.87 4.34 10.93
N ALA A 147 -5.88 3.23 10.19
CA ALA A 147 -4.91 3.00 9.13
C ALA A 147 -5.00 4.07 8.03
N ALA A 148 -6.21 4.43 7.57
CA ALA A 148 -6.41 5.48 6.56
C ALA A 148 -5.86 6.82 7.02
N LEU A 149 -6.16 7.26 8.24
CA LEU A 149 -5.68 8.52 8.81
C LEU A 149 -4.15 8.51 8.98
N GLY A 150 -3.60 7.42 9.51
CA GLY A 150 -2.15 7.25 9.65
C GLY A 150 -1.43 7.30 8.30
N LEU A 151 -2.01 6.68 7.28
CA LEU A 151 -1.46 6.71 5.92
C LEU A 151 -1.61 8.08 5.25
N MET A 152 -2.68 8.83 5.49
CA MET A 152 -2.79 10.22 5.03
C MET A 152 -1.71 11.10 5.65
N ALA A 153 -1.48 10.97 6.96
CA ALA A 153 -0.38 11.66 7.64
C ALA A 153 0.98 11.24 7.06
N ALA A 154 1.19 9.95 6.80
CA ALA A 154 2.41 9.43 6.19
C ALA A 154 2.63 10.00 4.77
N ALA A 155 1.58 10.09 3.95
CA ALA A 155 1.64 10.69 2.62
C ALA A 155 2.04 12.17 2.69
N TRP A 156 1.42 12.92 3.60
CA TRP A 156 1.74 14.32 3.82
C TRP A 156 3.19 14.52 4.29
N LEU A 157 3.63 13.79 5.30
CA LEU A 157 5.02 13.83 5.80
C LEU A 157 6.01 13.51 4.69
N THR A 158 5.76 12.44 3.94
CA THR A 158 6.63 12.01 2.84
C THR A 158 6.74 13.09 1.75
N SER A 159 5.66 13.82 1.46
CA SER A 159 5.65 14.91 0.47
C SER A 159 6.55 16.09 0.86
N ARG A 160 6.79 16.29 2.16
CA ARG A 160 7.64 17.37 2.70
C ARG A 160 9.13 17.07 2.67
N LEU A 161 9.51 15.82 2.41
CA LEU A 161 10.91 15.41 2.45
C LEU A 161 11.68 15.90 1.20
N PRO A 162 13.02 16.08 1.32
CA PRO A 162 13.85 16.51 0.20
C PRO A 162 13.89 15.46 -0.92
N TRP A 163 14.15 15.95 -2.14
CA TRP A 163 14.33 15.13 -3.34
C TRP A 163 15.74 14.50 -3.34
N ARG A 164 15.89 13.40 -2.63
CA ARG A 164 17.11 12.58 -2.61
C ARG A 164 16.73 11.14 -2.94
N LEU A 165 17.59 10.44 -3.64
CA LEU A 165 17.35 9.07 -4.08
C LEU A 165 16.89 8.18 -2.92
N LEU A 166 15.77 7.51 -3.08
CA LEU A 166 15.11 6.61 -2.12
C LEU A 166 14.73 7.25 -0.76
N THR A 167 14.84 8.57 -0.60
CA THR A 167 14.48 9.21 0.67
C THR A 167 12.98 9.22 0.86
N ARG A 168 12.20 9.67 -0.15
CA ARG A 168 10.73 9.69 -0.06
C ARG A 168 10.15 8.29 -0.12
N ALA A 169 10.59 7.48 -1.06
CA ALA A 169 10.13 6.10 -1.21
C ALA A 169 10.47 5.23 0.01
N GLY A 170 11.69 5.33 0.52
CA GLY A 170 12.10 4.62 1.73
C GLY A 170 11.32 5.06 2.96
N THR A 171 11.16 6.38 3.18
CA THR A 171 10.36 6.88 4.31
C THR A 171 8.89 6.49 4.17
N ALA A 172 8.32 6.55 2.97
CA ALA A 172 6.96 6.07 2.72
C ALA A 172 6.82 4.60 3.14
N LEU A 173 7.77 3.75 2.76
CA LEU A 173 7.76 2.33 3.09
C LEU A 173 7.87 2.09 4.61
N VAL A 174 8.74 2.85 5.31
CA VAL A 174 8.84 2.84 6.77
C VAL A 174 7.51 3.21 7.42
N LEU A 175 6.93 4.35 7.01
CA LEU A 175 5.70 4.85 7.63
C LEU A 175 4.50 3.94 7.35
N VAL A 176 4.37 3.41 6.13
CA VAL A 176 3.34 2.41 5.79
C VAL A 176 3.51 1.16 6.65
N GLY A 177 4.73 0.63 6.76
CA GLY A 177 5.03 -0.52 7.61
C GLY A 177 4.67 -0.28 9.07
N LEU A 178 5.04 0.89 9.62
CA LEU A 178 4.72 1.26 11.00
C LEU A 178 3.21 1.42 11.24
N VAL A 179 2.49 2.14 10.37
CA VAL A 179 1.03 2.30 10.48
C VAL A 179 0.35 0.95 10.48
N ARG A 180 0.74 0.07 9.57
CA ARG A 180 0.16 -1.29 9.48
C ARG A 180 0.54 -2.15 10.68
N PHE A 181 1.78 -2.09 11.13
CA PHE A 181 2.24 -2.79 12.33
C PHE A 181 1.46 -2.38 13.58
N LEU A 182 1.24 -1.08 13.77
CA LEU A 182 0.52 -0.54 14.93
C LEU A 182 -0.98 -0.83 14.91
N THR A 183 -1.58 -0.90 13.71
CA THR A 183 -3.02 -1.18 13.58
C THR A 183 -3.36 -2.68 13.53
N GLU A 184 -2.39 -3.55 13.23
CA GLU A 184 -2.65 -4.98 13.08
C GLU A 184 -3.18 -5.67 14.36
N PRO A 185 -2.68 -5.38 15.59
CA PRO A 185 -3.22 -5.99 16.81
C PRO A 185 -4.69 -5.67 17.08
N MET A 186 -5.18 -4.54 16.52
CA MET A 186 -6.58 -4.13 16.67
C MET A 186 -7.49 -4.77 15.62
N ARG A 187 -6.94 -5.49 14.63
CA ARG A 187 -7.72 -6.17 13.59
C ARG A 187 -8.21 -7.53 14.08
N LEU A 188 -9.36 -7.93 13.56
CA LEU A 188 -9.85 -9.30 13.71
C LEU A 188 -9.09 -10.20 12.73
N SER A 189 -7.95 -10.71 13.14
CA SER A 189 -7.13 -11.63 12.35
C SER A 189 -7.01 -12.96 13.06
N LEU A 190 -7.41 -14.06 12.41
CA LEU A 190 -7.29 -15.41 12.94
C LEU A 190 -5.84 -15.89 13.03
N THR A 191 -4.93 -15.30 12.24
CA THR A 191 -3.53 -15.73 12.08
C THR A 191 -2.51 -14.67 12.49
N GLY A 192 -2.94 -13.57 13.14
CA GLY A 192 -2.05 -12.49 13.57
C GLY A 192 -1.54 -11.56 12.44
N GLY A 193 -2.05 -11.74 11.22
CA GLY A 193 -1.72 -10.89 10.08
C GLY A 193 -0.27 -11.01 9.56
N PRO A 194 0.08 -10.29 8.51
CA PRO A 194 1.40 -10.36 7.85
C PRO A 194 2.46 -9.46 8.52
N VAL A 195 2.58 -9.51 9.85
CA VAL A 195 3.48 -8.66 10.66
C VAL A 195 4.93 -8.67 10.15
N GLY A 196 5.43 -9.85 9.74
CA GLY A 196 6.79 -9.98 9.19
C GLY A 196 7.02 -9.11 7.95
N TRP A 197 6.01 -8.94 7.10
CA TRP A 197 6.10 -8.07 5.92
C TRP A 197 6.09 -6.58 6.28
N TYR A 198 5.40 -6.19 7.35
CA TYR A 198 5.45 -4.81 7.84
C TYR A 198 6.82 -4.47 8.40
N LEU A 199 7.41 -5.38 9.18
CA LEU A 199 8.78 -5.22 9.67
C LEU A 199 9.80 -5.20 8.53
N ALA A 200 9.66 -6.09 7.54
CA ALA A 200 10.50 -6.08 6.35
C ALA A 200 10.40 -4.74 5.60
N ALA A 201 9.19 -4.16 5.47
CA ALA A 201 8.99 -2.86 4.85
C ALA A 201 9.73 -1.75 5.63
N VAL A 202 9.66 -1.76 6.97
CA VAL A 202 10.39 -0.80 7.82
C VAL A 202 11.91 -0.93 7.61
N VAL A 203 12.45 -2.15 7.62
CA VAL A 203 13.89 -2.40 7.44
C VAL A 203 14.35 -1.97 6.04
N VAL A 204 13.67 -2.44 5.00
CA VAL A 204 14.01 -2.11 3.60
C VAL A 204 13.88 -0.61 3.34
N GLY A 205 12.82 0.01 3.84
CA GLY A 205 12.64 1.46 3.74
C GLY A 205 13.75 2.24 4.45
N GLY A 206 14.11 1.84 5.67
CA GLY A 206 15.21 2.42 6.43
C GLY A 206 16.56 2.31 5.71
N LEU A 207 16.85 1.14 5.14
CA LEU A 207 18.04 0.95 4.30
C LEU A 207 18.02 1.86 3.06
N GLY A 208 16.85 2.02 2.42
CA GLY A 208 16.68 2.94 1.29
C GLY A 208 17.01 4.39 1.66
N VAL A 209 16.49 4.87 2.80
CA VAL A 209 16.78 6.22 3.31
C VAL A 209 18.27 6.38 3.65
N TRP A 210 18.90 5.36 4.22
CA TRP A 210 20.29 5.41 4.64
C TRP A 210 21.27 5.35 3.46
N PHE A 211 21.06 4.45 2.52
CA PHE A 211 22.00 4.20 1.42
C PHE A 211 21.71 5.02 0.16
N GLY A 212 20.45 5.36 -0.11
CA GLY A 212 20.05 6.06 -1.34
C GLY A 212 20.84 7.36 -1.60
N PRO A 213 20.92 8.31 -0.65
CA PRO A 213 21.69 9.53 -0.83
C PRO A 213 23.19 9.29 -1.01
N ARG A 214 23.76 8.28 -0.36
CA ARG A 214 25.18 7.92 -0.47
C ARG A 214 25.54 7.39 -1.87
N ILE A 215 24.67 6.57 -2.43
CA ILE A 215 24.81 6.06 -3.81
C ILE A 215 24.73 7.19 -4.81
N SER A 216 23.74 8.08 -4.66
CA SER A 216 23.58 9.24 -5.56
C SER A 216 24.82 10.13 -5.58
N ASN A 217 25.39 10.43 -4.41
CA ASN A 217 26.59 11.27 -4.32
C ASN A 217 27.81 10.61 -4.98
N ARG A 218 27.98 9.30 -4.87
CA ARG A 218 29.10 8.58 -5.52
C ARG A 218 28.98 8.58 -7.04
N LEU A 219 27.76 8.47 -7.58
CA LEU A 219 27.52 8.49 -9.02
C LEU A 219 27.76 9.89 -9.63
N SER A 220 27.54 10.96 -8.86
CA SER A 220 27.80 12.35 -9.31
C SER A 220 29.27 12.76 -9.26
N THR A 221 30.11 12.04 -8.52
CA THR A 221 31.56 12.32 -8.36
C THR A 221 32.44 11.41 -9.21
N ALA A 222 31.87 10.44 -9.94
CA ALA A 222 32.64 9.60 -10.86
C ALA A 222 33.12 10.45 -12.05
N PRO A 223 34.44 10.49 -12.37
CA PRO A 223 34.95 11.21 -13.53
C PRO A 223 34.39 10.54 -14.80
N THR A 224 33.89 11.37 -15.71
CA THR A 224 33.45 10.99 -17.08
C THR A 224 34.66 10.65 -17.95
#